data_b93fa04270b2e959d6c494e209ebe70b
#
_entry.id   b93fa04270b2e959d6c494e209ebe70b
#
_cell.length_a   1.000
_cell.length_b   1.000
_cell.length_c   1.000
_cell.angle_alpha   90.00
_cell.angle_beta   90.00
_cell.angle_gamma   90.00
#
_symmetry.space_group_name_H-M   'P 1'
#
loop_
_entity.id
_entity.type
_entity.pdbx_description
1 polymer ?
#
loop_
_entity_poly.entity_id
_entity_poly.type
_entity_poly.pdbx_seq_one_letter_code
_entity_poly.pdbx_strand_id
1 'polypeptide(L)'
;MTIYNAIFTRKSVRNYKMEPVSDSLLQSIYANYEEIQKLFLGIETELQIVESLSRHEKVAMFGVHAPYYLLLYTEEKDKCYMNAGFIMEQMSLFLCCKGIGSCFVGSPVISRKYARFGNKKLACILAFGRAKGSAVRKPSEFKRLEMSKLCVYKEKPRQWMCQLLEVARLAPSSMNSQPWRFLVYDNKIHIFCKKSGIANSKRLLEINFGILYAHMMVAAEELWLDLDLIRLENISQKNFANSEYMLSAVLNS
;
A
#
# COMPACT_ATOMS: atom_id res chain seq x y z
N MET A 1 11.71 4.04 15.32
CA MET A 1 11.64 3.07 14.21
C MET A 1 11.49 3.88 12.93
N THR A 2 12.30 3.60 11.88
CA THR A 2 12.17 4.26 10.58
C THR A 2 11.00 3.70 9.78
N ILE A 3 10.56 4.41 8.73
CA ILE A 3 9.49 3.94 7.81
C ILE A 3 9.94 2.65 7.11
N TYR A 4 11.21 2.54 6.73
CA TYR A 4 11.78 1.32 6.18
C TYR A 4 11.68 0.13 7.17
N ASN A 5 12.05 0.33 8.42
CA ASN A 5 11.95 -0.73 9.45
C ASN A 5 10.50 -1.14 9.74
N ALA A 6 9.53 -0.23 9.56
CA ALA A 6 8.12 -0.54 9.72
C ALA A 6 7.64 -1.59 8.70
N ILE A 7 8.25 -1.66 7.51
CA ILE A 7 7.93 -2.68 6.49
C ILE A 7 8.07 -4.11 7.05
N PHE A 8 9.09 -4.35 7.87
CA PHE A 8 9.41 -5.66 8.44
C PHE A 8 8.58 -6.01 9.69
N THR A 9 7.80 -5.09 10.21
CA THR A 9 7.05 -5.27 11.46
C THR A 9 5.55 -4.99 11.33
N ARG A 10 5.14 -4.12 10.39
CA ARG A 10 3.74 -3.74 10.18
C ARG A 10 2.84 -4.97 9.96
N LYS A 11 1.71 -4.98 10.61
CA LYS A 11 0.64 -5.96 10.34
C LYS A 11 -0.72 -5.28 10.20
N SER A 12 -1.68 -5.96 9.59
CA SER A 12 -3.08 -5.54 9.58
C SER A 12 -3.71 -5.82 10.95
N VAL A 13 -3.91 -4.78 11.73
CA VAL A 13 -4.60 -4.83 13.03
C VAL A 13 -6.11 -4.73 12.80
N ARG A 14 -6.88 -5.66 13.35
CA ARG A 14 -8.35 -5.72 13.19
C ARG A 14 -9.11 -5.58 14.51
N ASN A 15 -8.39 -5.65 15.64
CA ASN A 15 -8.95 -5.51 16.98
C ASN A 15 -8.32 -4.31 17.67
N TYR A 16 -9.12 -3.28 17.91
CA TYR A 16 -8.67 -2.00 18.49
C TYR A 16 -9.27 -1.77 19.86
N LYS A 17 -8.55 -1.03 20.71
CA LYS A 17 -9.13 -0.34 21.84
C LYS A 17 -9.97 0.82 21.31
N MET A 18 -11.22 0.94 21.81
CA MET A 18 -12.11 2.04 21.42
C MET A 18 -11.86 3.22 22.37
N GLU A 19 -10.69 3.83 22.23
CA GLU A 19 -10.21 4.96 23.03
C GLU A 19 -9.64 6.05 22.12
N PRO A 20 -9.67 7.32 22.51
CA PRO A 20 -9.13 8.39 21.70
C PRO A 20 -7.61 8.30 21.60
N VAL A 21 -7.09 8.75 20.48
CA VAL A 21 -5.66 9.05 20.30
C VAL A 21 -5.42 10.53 20.60
N SER A 22 -4.16 10.92 20.81
CA SER A 22 -3.83 12.32 21.11
C SER A 22 -4.03 13.24 19.90
N ASP A 23 -4.42 14.48 20.15
CA ASP A 23 -4.55 15.49 19.10
C ASP A 23 -3.23 15.73 18.37
N SER A 24 -2.10 15.63 19.07
CA SER A 24 -0.77 15.71 18.46
C SER A 24 -0.51 14.61 17.45
N LEU A 25 -1.03 13.39 17.67
CA LEU A 25 -0.97 12.32 16.67
C LEU A 25 -1.85 12.66 15.46
N LEU A 26 -3.07 13.13 15.67
CA LEU A 26 -3.97 13.50 14.56
C LEU A 26 -3.36 14.62 13.71
N GLN A 27 -2.76 15.64 14.32
CA GLN A 27 -2.02 16.68 13.61
C GLN A 27 -0.82 16.12 12.83
N SER A 28 -0.05 15.21 13.45
CA SER A 28 1.11 14.59 12.78
C SER A 28 0.72 13.72 11.59
N ILE A 29 -0.48 13.14 11.59
CA ILE A 29 -1.02 12.39 10.45
C ILE A 29 -1.26 13.32 9.25
N TYR A 30 -1.88 14.49 9.47
CA TYR A 30 -2.07 15.47 8.39
C TYR A 30 -0.73 16.03 7.89
N ALA A 31 0.17 16.41 8.81
CA ALA A 31 1.50 16.90 8.43
C ALA A 31 2.26 15.87 7.57
N ASN A 32 2.25 14.59 7.98
CA ASN A 32 2.89 13.54 7.20
C ASN A 32 2.23 13.33 5.82
N TYR A 33 0.89 13.45 5.73
CA TYR A 33 0.19 13.32 4.45
C TYR A 33 0.62 14.41 3.45
N GLU A 34 0.80 15.65 3.90
CA GLU A 34 1.24 16.77 3.06
C GLU A 34 2.69 16.59 2.55
N GLU A 35 3.53 15.87 3.30
CA GLU A 35 4.93 15.59 2.94
C GLU A 35 5.08 14.39 1.99
N ILE A 36 4.07 13.51 1.89
CA ILE A 36 4.15 12.31 1.05
C ILE A 36 4.25 12.69 -0.43
N GLN A 37 5.31 12.24 -1.08
CA GLN A 37 5.41 12.28 -2.53
C GLN A 37 4.36 11.36 -3.15
N LYS A 38 3.61 11.88 -4.12
CA LYS A 38 2.59 11.12 -4.84
C LYS A 38 3.23 10.35 -5.99
N LEU A 39 2.73 9.16 -6.28
CA LEU A 39 3.22 8.36 -7.42
C LEU A 39 2.88 9.05 -8.77
N PHE A 40 1.73 9.76 -8.82
CA PHE A 40 1.28 10.52 -9.98
C PHE A 40 0.92 11.94 -9.55
N LEU A 41 1.78 12.91 -9.86
CA LEU A 41 1.66 14.32 -9.43
C LEU A 41 0.40 15.02 -9.97
N GLY A 42 -0.09 14.62 -11.14
CA GLY A 42 -1.27 15.23 -11.77
C GLY A 42 -2.62 14.76 -11.23
N ILE A 43 -2.66 13.98 -10.12
CA ILE A 43 -3.89 13.48 -9.51
C ILE A 43 -4.04 14.11 -8.12
N GLU A 44 -5.04 14.97 -7.98
CA GLU A 44 -5.36 15.56 -6.68
C GLU A 44 -5.98 14.53 -5.74
N THR A 45 -5.58 14.62 -4.48
CA THR A 45 -6.12 13.80 -3.41
C THR A 45 -6.46 14.65 -2.19
N GLU A 46 -7.33 14.12 -1.33
CA GLU A 46 -7.76 14.75 -0.08
C GLU A 46 -7.87 13.70 1.01
N LEU A 47 -7.31 13.97 2.19
CA LEU A 47 -7.36 13.07 3.33
C LEU A 47 -8.35 13.60 4.37
N GLN A 48 -9.23 12.72 4.86
CA GLN A 48 -10.07 13.00 6.02
C GLN A 48 -9.82 11.98 7.13
N ILE A 49 -9.77 12.46 8.37
CA ILE A 49 -9.80 11.60 9.55
C ILE A 49 -11.25 11.60 10.07
N VAL A 50 -11.82 10.40 10.22
CA VAL A 50 -13.15 10.23 10.81
C VAL A 50 -13.01 9.48 12.11
N GLU A 51 -13.50 10.09 13.20
CA GLU A 51 -13.64 9.45 14.50
C GLU A 51 -14.89 8.55 14.51
N SER A 52 -14.79 7.38 15.12
CA SER A 52 -15.88 6.39 15.25
C SER A 52 -15.88 5.76 16.64
N LEU A 53 -15.68 6.57 17.67
CA LEU A 53 -15.71 6.13 19.07
C LEU A 53 -17.13 5.82 19.53
N SER A 54 -18.13 6.54 19.02
CA SER A 54 -19.53 6.29 19.29
C SER A 54 -20.08 5.16 18.40
N ARG A 55 -20.95 4.32 18.95
CA ARG A 55 -21.63 3.24 18.19
C ARG A 55 -22.50 3.76 17.05
N HIS A 56 -22.81 5.04 17.02
CA HIS A 56 -23.69 5.66 16.02
C HIS A 56 -22.95 6.05 14.72
N GLU A 57 -21.63 6.21 14.76
CA GLU A 57 -20.84 6.61 13.61
C GLU A 57 -20.24 5.38 12.91
N LYS A 58 -20.96 4.84 11.94
CA LYS A 58 -20.47 3.73 11.11
C LYS A 58 -19.98 4.25 9.78
N VAL A 59 -18.68 4.29 9.60
CA VAL A 59 -18.03 4.62 8.31
C VAL A 59 -18.33 3.53 7.28
N ALA A 60 -18.25 2.25 7.70
CA ALA A 60 -18.55 1.10 6.86
C ALA A 60 -19.49 0.15 7.58
N MET A 61 -20.49 -0.41 6.88
CA MET A 61 -21.46 -1.35 7.45
C MET A 61 -20.85 -2.70 7.79
N PHE A 62 -19.84 -3.13 7.02
CA PHE A 62 -19.11 -4.39 7.22
C PHE A 62 -17.63 -4.11 7.17
N GLY A 63 -16.84 -4.77 8.01
CA GLY A 63 -15.38 -4.66 8.00
C GLY A 63 -14.77 -4.50 9.38
N VAL A 64 -13.63 -3.84 9.43
CA VAL A 64 -12.85 -3.63 10.65
C VAL A 64 -13.48 -2.51 11.46
N HIS A 65 -13.89 -2.79 12.70
CA HIS A 65 -14.36 -1.76 13.63
C HIS A 65 -13.17 -1.14 14.36
N ALA A 66 -12.97 0.15 14.18
CA ALA A 66 -11.84 0.92 14.71
C ALA A 66 -12.30 2.27 15.26
N PRO A 67 -11.54 2.88 16.20
CA PRO A 67 -11.87 4.19 16.73
C PRO A 67 -11.72 5.32 15.71
N TYR A 68 -10.86 5.13 14.69
CA TYR A 68 -10.59 6.13 13.65
C TYR A 68 -10.42 5.48 12.28
N TYR A 69 -10.74 6.26 11.26
CA TYR A 69 -10.51 5.90 9.86
C TYR A 69 -9.85 7.05 9.11
N LEU A 70 -8.84 6.74 8.29
CA LEU A 70 -8.36 7.61 7.23
C LEU A 70 -9.18 7.34 5.97
N LEU A 71 -9.79 8.36 5.42
CA LEU A 71 -10.52 8.33 4.16
C LEU A 71 -9.71 9.11 3.14
N LEU A 72 -9.19 8.45 2.11
CA LEU A 72 -8.50 9.12 1.02
C LEU A 72 -9.43 9.26 -0.18
N TYR A 73 -9.67 10.49 -0.57
CA TYR A 73 -10.43 10.85 -1.76
C TYR A 73 -9.50 11.22 -2.89
N THR A 74 -9.92 10.97 -4.12
CA THR A 74 -9.13 11.24 -5.33
C THR A 74 -10.00 11.75 -6.46
N GLU A 75 -9.43 12.53 -7.36
CA GLU A 75 -10.02 12.78 -8.67
C GLU A 75 -10.17 11.47 -9.45
N GLU A 76 -11.20 11.39 -10.29
CA GLU A 76 -11.46 10.22 -11.15
C GLU A 76 -10.60 10.31 -12.43
N LYS A 77 -9.30 10.05 -12.29
CA LYS A 77 -8.31 9.97 -13.39
C LYS A 77 -7.74 8.55 -13.52
N ASP A 78 -7.11 8.25 -14.63
CA ASP A 78 -6.40 6.96 -14.78
C ASP A 78 -5.34 6.80 -13.71
N LYS A 79 -5.19 5.56 -13.19
CA LYS A 79 -4.27 5.22 -12.08
C LYS A 79 -4.56 5.90 -10.73
N CYS A 80 -5.71 6.54 -10.55
CA CYS A 80 -6.04 7.21 -9.29
C CYS A 80 -6.06 6.26 -8.08
N TYR A 81 -6.51 5.01 -8.24
CA TYR A 81 -6.48 4.02 -7.18
C TYR A 81 -5.07 3.49 -6.88
N MET A 82 -4.18 3.45 -7.88
CA MET A 82 -2.78 3.12 -7.67
C MET A 82 -2.08 4.21 -6.84
N ASN A 83 -2.32 5.49 -7.19
CA ASN A 83 -1.84 6.63 -6.41
C ASN A 83 -2.38 6.59 -4.96
N ALA A 84 -3.65 6.26 -4.78
CA ALA A 84 -4.26 6.15 -3.45
C ALA A 84 -3.63 5.02 -2.62
N GLY A 85 -3.36 3.86 -3.23
CA GLY A 85 -2.66 2.74 -2.57
C GLY A 85 -1.25 3.11 -2.13
N PHE A 86 -0.53 3.85 -2.99
CA PHE A 86 0.82 4.36 -2.73
C PHE A 86 0.87 5.32 -1.52
N ILE A 87 -0.03 6.29 -1.48
CA ILE A 87 -0.14 7.24 -0.36
C ILE A 87 -0.52 6.52 0.93
N MET A 88 -1.57 5.69 0.89
CA MET A 88 -2.13 5.08 2.08
C MET A 88 -1.23 4.01 2.71
N GLU A 89 -0.35 3.36 1.94
CA GLU A 89 0.65 2.46 2.54
C GLU A 89 1.73 3.25 3.29
N GLN A 90 2.19 4.37 2.76
CA GLN A 90 3.12 5.24 3.50
C GLN A 90 2.48 5.73 4.80
N MET A 91 1.19 6.11 4.79
CA MET A 91 0.43 6.43 6.00
C MET A 91 0.35 5.24 6.97
N SER A 92 0.15 4.01 6.47
CA SER A 92 0.13 2.78 7.28
C SER A 92 1.49 2.52 7.95
N LEU A 93 2.59 2.73 7.22
CA LEU A 93 3.95 2.60 7.74
C LEU A 93 4.25 3.70 8.79
N PHE A 94 3.86 4.94 8.51
CA PHE A 94 3.97 6.05 9.46
C PHE A 94 3.24 5.75 10.78
N LEU A 95 1.99 5.30 10.72
CA LEU A 95 1.22 4.90 11.91
C LEU A 95 1.93 3.79 12.69
N CYS A 96 2.51 2.80 11.98
CA CYS A 96 3.31 1.75 12.61
C CYS A 96 4.52 2.32 13.36
N CYS A 97 5.23 3.31 12.79
CA CYS A 97 6.33 4.01 13.47
C CYS A 97 5.88 4.71 14.76
N LYS A 98 4.63 5.20 14.81
CA LYS A 98 4.02 5.80 16.01
C LYS A 98 3.44 4.77 16.99
N GLY A 99 3.61 3.46 16.76
CA GLY A 99 3.04 2.39 17.59
C GLY A 99 1.53 2.21 17.42
N ILE A 100 0.95 2.77 16.38
CA ILE A 100 -0.48 2.70 16.06
C ILE A 100 -0.74 1.58 15.05
N GLY A 101 -1.72 0.73 15.37
CA GLY A 101 -2.16 -0.32 14.47
C GLY A 101 -3.02 0.22 13.35
N SER A 102 -2.89 -0.33 12.15
CA SER A 102 -3.73 0.02 11.01
C SER A 102 -4.17 -1.20 10.19
N CYS A 103 -5.24 -1.04 9.41
CA CYS A 103 -5.74 -2.07 8.50
C CYS A 103 -6.48 -1.44 7.32
N PHE A 104 -6.09 -1.81 6.10
CA PHE A 104 -6.89 -1.49 4.91
C PHE A 104 -8.27 -2.13 4.99
N VAL A 105 -9.31 -1.34 4.71
CA VAL A 105 -10.70 -1.82 4.65
C VAL A 105 -11.01 -2.13 3.19
N GLY A 106 -11.14 -3.43 2.85
CA GLY A 106 -11.16 -3.93 1.48
C GLY A 106 -12.33 -3.44 0.64
N SER A 107 -13.52 -4.01 0.78
CA SER A 107 -14.71 -3.65 -0.01
C SER A 107 -15.85 -3.25 0.93
N PRO A 108 -15.75 -2.10 1.61
CA PRO A 108 -16.77 -1.69 2.56
C PRO A 108 -18.06 -1.26 1.85
N VAL A 109 -19.20 -1.60 2.41
CA VAL A 109 -20.44 -0.88 2.13
C VAL A 109 -20.37 0.44 2.90
N ILE A 110 -20.14 1.53 2.17
CA ILE A 110 -19.86 2.84 2.74
C ILE A 110 -21.16 3.62 2.88
N SER A 111 -21.31 4.35 3.99
CA SER A 111 -22.36 5.36 4.12
C SER A 111 -22.25 6.41 3.02
N ARG A 112 -23.38 6.79 2.40
CA ARG A 112 -23.43 7.76 1.29
C ARG A 112 -22.72 9.07 1.62
N LYS A 113 -22.73 9.50 2.89
CA LYS A 113 -22.08 10.75 3.34
C LYS A 113 -20.56 10.75 3.14
N TYR A 114 -19.93 9.56 3.05
CA TYR A 114 -18.50 9.41 2.86
C TYR A 114 -18.11 9.00 1.43
N ALA A 115 -19.08 8.86 0.53
CA ALA A 115 -18.79 8.39 -0.83
C ALA A 115 -17.97 9.42 -1.66
N ARG A 116 -18.14 10.70 -1.37
CA ARG A 116 -17.47 11.81 -2.04
C ARG A 116 -17.10 12.92 -1.04
N PHE A 117 -16.07 13.68 -1.41
CA PHE A 117 -15.69 14.94 -0.78
C PHE A 117 -15.44 15.97 -1.90
N GLY A 118 -16.34 16.94 -2.01
CA GLY A 118 -16.37 17.82 -3.17
C GLY A 118 -16.55 17.02 -4.49
N ASN A 119 -15.69 17.25 -5.44
CA ASN A 119 -15.64 16.55 -6.73
C ASN A 119 -14.86 15.21 -6.66
N LYS A 120 -14.15 14.93 -5.55
CA LYS A 120 -13.31 13.74 -5.39
C LYS A 120 -14.12 12.56 -4.85
N LYS A 121 -13.78 11.35 -5.30
CA LYS A 121 -14.41 10.10 -4.91
C LYS A 121 -13.55 9.35 -3.89
N LEU A 122 -14.20 8.69 -2.95
CA LEU A 122 -13.49 7.84 -1.99
C LEU A 122 -12.74 6.69 -2.68
N ALA A 123 -11.43 6.71 -2.57
CA ALA A 123 -10.54 5.72 -3.18
C ALA A 123 -10.13 4.61 -2.21
N CYS A 124 -9.74 4.97 -1.00
CA CYS A 124 -9.17 4.02 -0.05
C CYS A 124 -9.56 4.37 1.39
N ILE A 125 -9.70 3.35 2.24
CA ILE A 125 -9.97 3.49 3.68
C ILE A 125 -8.91 2.71 4.45
N LEU A 126 -8.33 3.36 5.47
CA LEU A 126 -7.45 2.74 6.44
C LEU A 126 -8.03 2.91 7.84
N ALA A 127 -8.45 1.84 8.48
CA ALA A 127 -8.81 1.83 9.89
C ALA A 127 -7.56 1.95 10.75
N PHE A 128 -7.59 2.73 11.84
CA PHE A 128 -6.45 2.85 12.73
C PHE A 128 -6.84 3.11 14.19
N GLY A 129 -5.89 2.86 15.09
CA GLY A 129 -6.03 3.05 16.52
C GLY A 129 -5.05 2.20 17.33
N ARG A 130 -5.13 2.27 18.65
CA ARG A 130 -4.34 1.40 19.52
C ARG A 130 -4.83 -0.05 19.44
N ALA A 131 -3.90 -0.98 19.16
CA ALA A 131 -4.23 -2.39 19.07
C ALA A 131 -4.62 -2.97 20.45
N LYS A 132 -5.57 -3.92 20.49
CA LYS A 132 -5.86 -4.74 21.70
C LYS A 132 -4.80 -5.82 21.96
N GLY A 133 -3.72 -5.81 21.26
CA GLY A 133 -2.58 -6.72 21.41
C GLY A 133 -1.39 -6.06 20.76
N SER A 134 -0.45 -6.85 20.24
CA SER A 134 0.68 -6.25 19.53
C SER A 134 0.23 -5.52 18.26
N ALA A 135 0.71 -4.30 18.07
CA ALA A 135 0.53 -3.55 16.81
C ALA A 135 1.48 -4.02 15.71
N VAL A 136 2.51 -4.78 16.06
CA VAL A 136 3.55 -5.29 15.17
C VAL A 136 3.60 -6.81 15.17
N ARG A 137 4.28 -7.38 14.19
CA ARG A 137 4.56 -8.81 14.07
C ARG A 137 6.05 -9.08 13.91
N LYS A 138 6.47 -10.30 14.19
CA LYS A 138 7.83 -10.78 13.92
C LYS A 138 7.98 -11.10 12.42
N PRO A 139 9.19 -11.02 11.85
CA PRO A 139 9.44 -11.39 10.45
C PRO A 139 8.97 -12.81 10.09
N SER A 140 9.08 -13.77 11.00
CA SER A 140 8.63 -15.16 10.80
C SER A 140 7.11 -15.33 10.68
N GLU A 141 6.32 -14.33 11.07
CA GLU A 141 4.86 -14.38 11.02
C GLU A 141 4.29 -13.89 9.66
N PHE A 142 5.15 -13.47 8.73
CA PHE A 142 4.71 -13.04 7.40
C PHE A 142 4.30 -14.24 6.54
N LYS A 143 3.03 -14.31 6.18
CA LYS A 143 2.52 -15.28 5.21
C LYS A 143 2.68 -14.70 3.80
N ARG A 144 3.85 -14.89 3.19
CA ARG A 144 4.16 -14.41 1.85
C ARG A 144 4.64 -15.56 0.96
N LEU A 145 4.40 -15.42 -0.35
CA LEU A 145 4.92 -16.35 -1.33
C LEU A 145 6.45 -16.31 -1.34
N GLU A 146 7.07 -17.45 -1.61
CA GLU A 146 8.51 -17.58 -1.81
C GLU A 146 8.95 -16.78 -3.05
N MET A 147 10.18 -16.26 -3.03
CA MET A 147 10.74 -15.50 -4.15
C MET A 147 10.76 -16.32 -5.46
N SER A 148 10.98 -17.61 -5.39
CA SER A 148 10.90 -18.54 -6.53
C SER A 148 9.53 -18.56 -7.24
N LYS A 149 8.45 -18.23 -6.50
CA LYS A 149 7.08 -18.11 -7.06
C LYS A 149 6.77 -16.72 -7.60
N LEU A 150 7.55 -15.73 -7.21
CA LEU A 150 7.34 -14.32 -7.56
C LEU A 150 8.28 -13.87 -8.69
N CYS A 151 9.51 -14.37 -8.74
CA CYS A 151 10.58 -13.87 -9.59
C CYS A 151 11.00 -14.88 -10.68
N VAL A 152 11.26 -14.34 -11.87
CA VAL A 152 12.06 -14.98 -12.91
C VAL A 152 13.31 -14.13 -13.11
N TYR A 153 14.47 -14.72 -12.87
CA TYR A 153 15.76 -14.05 -13.03
C TYR A 153 16.30 -14.33 -14.44
N LYS A 154 16.55 -13.28 -15.21
CA LYS A 154 17.23 -13.35 -16.52
C LYS A 154 18.73 -13.19 -16.37
N GLU A 155 19.13 -12.46 -15.33
CA GLU A 155 20.52 -12.18 -14.98
C GLU A 155 20.67 -12.33 -13.46
N LYS A 156 21.91 -12.49 -12.99
CA LYS A 156 22.19 -12.59 -11.55
C LYS A 156 21.85 -11.25 -10.88
N PRO A 157 20.93 -11.21 -9.91
CA PRO A 157 20.54 -9.97 -9.28
C PRO A 157 21.69 -9.40 -8.43
N ARG A 158 21.84 -8.09 -8.45
CA ARG A 158 22.75 -7.37 -7.53
C ARG A 158 22.16 -7.37 -6.11
N GLN A 159 22.98 -7.11 -5.11
CA GLN A 159 22.56 -7.16 -3.71
C GLN A 159 21.41 -6.20 -3.40
N TRP A 160 21.48 -4.96 -3.86
CA TRP A 160 20.41 -3.97 -3.67
C TRP A 160 19.07 -4.43 -4.26
N MET A 161 19.12 -5.11 -5.40
CA MET A 161 17.94 -5.64 -6.07
C MET A 161 17.27 -6.76 -5.25
N CYS A 162 18.07 -7.63 -4.63
CA CYS A 162 17.56 -8.64 -3.70
C CYS A 162 16.86 -7.99 -2.50
N GLN A 163 17.43 -6.92 -1.95
CA GLN A 163 16.82 -6.16 -0.84
C GLN A 163 15.50 -5.51 -1.28
N LEU A 164 15.48 -4.86 -2.46
CA LEU A 164 14.28 -4.23 -3.01
C LEU A 164 13.15 -5.25 -3.26
N LEU A 165 13.49 -6.41 -3.81
CA LEU A 165 12.53 -7.50 -4.07
C LEU A 165 11.99 -8.10 -2.76
N GLU A 166 12.84 -8.27 -1.74
CA GLU A 166 12.39 -8.77 -0.42
C GLU A 166 11.40 -7.81 0.22
N VAL A 167 11.67 -6.51 0.18
CA VAL A 167 10.76 -5.47 0.68
C VAL A 167 9.45 -5.45 -0.11
N ALA A 168 9.53 -5.54 -1.44
CA ALA A 168 8.36 -5.64 -2.32
C ALA A 168 7.49 -6.87 -1.98
N ARG A 169 8.11 -8.02 -1.72
CA ARG A 169 7.42 -9.26 -1.31
C ARG A 169 6.61 -9.09 -0.02
N LEU A 170 7.07 -8.25 0.92
CA LEU A 170 6.40 -8.00 2.20
C LEU A 170 5.16 -7.11 2.09
N ALA A 171 4.93 -6.45 0.98
CA ALA A 171 3.79 -5.57 0.76
C ALA A 171 2.45 -6.28 1.07
N PRO A 172 1.50 -5.62 1.74
CA PRO A 172 0.17 -6.18 1.92
C PRO A 172 -0.65 -6.11 0.63
N SER A 173 -1.57 -7.04 0.50
CA SER A 173 -2.52 -7.04 -0.61
C SER A 173 -3.90 -7.50 -0.15
N SER A 174 -4.93 -7.14 -0.90
CA SER A 174 -6.30 -7.56 -0.66
C SER A 174 -6.36 -9.10 -0.61
N MET A 175 -6.92 -9.64 0.48
CA MET A 175 -7.00 -11.09 0.73
C MET A 175 -5.63 -11.81 0.68
N ASN A 176 -4.52 -11.08 0.88
CA ASN A 176 -3.15 -11.59 0.73
C ASN A 176 -2.88 -12.24 -0.64
N SER A 177 -3.50 -11.73 -1.70
CA SER A 177 -3.47 -12.31 -3.05
C SER A 177 -2.10 -12.25 -3.73
N GLN A 178 -1.25 -11.28 -3.36
CA GLN A 178 0.11 -11.08 -3.89
C GLN A 178 0.16 -11.21 -5.42
N PRO A 179 -0.56 -10.32 -6.15
CA PRO A 179 -0.78 -10.48 -7.59
C PRO A 179 0.44 -10.17 -8.45
N TRP A 180 1.52 -9.69 -7.86
CA TRP A 180 2.74 -9.28 -8.56
C TRP A 180 3.63 -10.44 -8.95
N ARG A 181 4.30 -10.27 -10.09
CA ARG A 181 5.38 -11.12 -10.59
C ARG A 181 6.50 -10.23 -11.11
N PHE A 182 7.73 -10.65 -10.91
CA PHE A 182 8.93 -9.87 -11.20
C PHE A 182 9.80 -10.56 -12.22
N LEU A 183 10.14 -9.88 -13.31
CA LEU A 183 11.13 -10.30 -14.27
C LEU A 183 12.38 -9.45 -14.06
N VAL A 184 13.46 -10.07 -13.62
CA VAL A 184 14.63 -9.41 -13.07
C VAL A 184 15.78 -9.44 -14.06
N TYR A 185 16.30 -8.28 -14.41
CA TYR A 185 17.51 -8.05 -15.20
C TYR A 185 18.59 -7.39 -14.33
N ASP A 186 19.74 -7.07 -14.89
CA ASP A 186 20.85 -6.48 -14.14
C ASP A 186 20.54 -5.10 -13.52
N ASN A 187 19.82 -4.22 -14.25
CA ASN A 187 19.53 -2.84 -13.81
C ASN A 187 18.03 -2.51 -13.72
N LYS A 188 17.16 -3.49 -13.92
CA LYS A 188 15.71 -3.25 -13.95
C LYS A 188 14.90 -4.46 -13.54
N ILE A 189 13.72 -4.18 -13.01
CA ILE A 189 12.72 -5.17 -12.64
C ILE A 189 11.43 -4.84 -13.37
N HIS A 190 11.01 -5.69 -14.31
CA HIS A 190 9.68 -5.56 -14.90
C HIS A 190 8.65 -6.20 -13.98
N ILE A 191 7.57 -5.50 -13.71
CA ILE A 191 6.54 -5.87 -12.75
C ILE A 191 5.25 -6.19 -13.50
N PHE A 192 4.73 -7.41 -13.27
CA PHE A 192 3.54 -7.92 -13.92
C PHE A 192 2.44 -8.20 -12.90
N CYS A 193 1.20 -8.02 -13.30
CA CYS A 193 0.01 -8.44 -12.58
C CYS A 193 -0.43 -9.82 -13.08
N LYS A 194 -0.41 -10.84 -12.23
CA LYS A 194 -1.03 -12.13 -12.52
C LYS A 194 -2.54 -12.00 -12.40
N LYS A 195 -3.25 -12.20 -13.50
CA LYS A 195 -4.72 -12.24 -13.50
C LYS A 195 -5.17 -13.56 -12.88
N SER A 196 -5.76 -13.54 -11.70
CA SER A 196 -6.31 -14.74 -11.05
C SER A 196 -7.52 -14.39 -10.18
N GLY A 197 -8.64 -15.07 -10.41
CA GLY A 197 -9.75 -15.25 -9.48
C GLY A 197 -10.50 -14.00 -8.99
N ILE A 198 -11.03 -14.10 -7.81
CA ILE A 198 -12.07 -13.25 -7.20
C ILE A 198 -11.59 -11.82 -6.82
N ALA A 199 -10.30 -11.57 -6.66
CA ALA A 199 -9.74 -10.26 -6.28
C ALA A 199 -9.52 -9.31 -7.47
N ASN A 200 -10.14 -9.55 -8.62
CA ASN A 200 -9.84 -8.91 -9.91
C ASN A 200 -10.59 -7.59 -10.18
N SER A 201 -11.15 -6.90 -9.19
CA SER A 201 -11.61 -5.55 -9.50
C SER A 201 -10.39 -4.67 -9.83
N LYS A 202 -10.44 -3.95 -10.96
CA LYS A 202 -9.38 -3.01 -11.39
C LYS A 202 -8.95 -2.10 -10.24
N ARG A 203 -9.91 -1.61 -9.45
CA ARG A 203 -9.68 -0.79 -8.26
C ARG A 203 -8.76 -1.48 -7.22
N LEU A 204 -9.07 -2.72 -6.82
CA LEU A 204 -8.29 -3.42 -5.80
C LEU A 204 -6.90 -3.79 -6.32
N LEU A 205 -6.78 -4.15 -7.60
CA LEU A 205 -5.49 -4.42 -8.22
C LEU A 205 -4.62 -3.15 -8.23
N GLU A 206 -5.15 -2.02 -8.67
CA GLU A 206 -4.42 -0.74 -8.66
C GLU A 206 -3.97 -0.36 -7.25
N ILE A 207 -4.83 -0.49 -6.22
CA ILE A 207 -4.46 -0.24 -4.82
C ILE A 207 -3.31 -1.17 -4.40
N ASN A 208 -3.39 -2.48 -4.70
CA ASN A 208 -2.34 -3.43 -4.35
C ASN A 208 -0.99 -3.06 -4.99
N PHE A 209 -0.99 -2.61 -6.25
CA PHE A 209 0.25 -2.18 -6.92
C PHE A 209 0.76 -0.86 -6.38
N GLY A 210 -0.11 0.09 -6.03
CA GLY A 210 0.29 1.31 -5.32
C GLY A 210 1.00 0.98 -4.00
N ILE A 211 0.45 0.06 -3.21
CA ILE A 211 1.05 -0.44 -1.96
C ILE A 211 2.44 -1.06 -2.23
N LEU A 212 2.55 -1.91 -3.26
CA LEU A 212 3.81 -2.51 -3.67
C LEU A 212 4.88 -1.44 -3.99
N TYR A 213 4.49 -0.45 -4.79
CA TYR A 213 5.40 0.63 -5.21
C TYR A 213 5.82 1.52 -4.03
N ALA A 214 4.95 1.76 -3.06
CA ALA A 214 5.32 2.45 -1.83
C ALA A 214 6.42 1.72 -1.07
N HIS A 215 6.34 0.40 -0.94
CA HIS A 215 7.40 -0.41 -0.35
C HIS A 215 8.72 -0.29 -1.11
N MET A 216 8.67 -0.36 -2.45
CA MET A 216 9.87 -0.26 -3.30
C MET A 216 10.52 1.12 -3.19
N MET A 217 9.73 2.20 -3.22
CA MET A 217 10.27 3.56 -3.12
C MET A 217 10.84 3.87 -1.74
N VAL A 218 10.18 3.44 -0.66
CA VAL A 218 10.73 3.55 0.71
C VAL A 218 12.05 2.79 0.85
N ALA A 219 12.18 1.63 0.21
CA ALA A 219 13.44 0.89 0.22
C ALA A 219 14.51 1.55 -0.66
N ALA A 220 14.13 2.10 -1.80
CA ALA A 220 15.05 2.83 -2.67
C ALA A 220 15.65 4.05 -1.94
N GLU A 221 14.82 4.81 -1.24
CA GLU A 221 15.26 5.95 -0.43
C GLU A 221 16.24 5.52 0.68
N GLU A 222 15.92 4.49 1.46
CA GLU A 222 16.80 3.96 2.52
C GLU A 222 18.13 3.45 1.98
N LEU A 223 18.12 2.87 0.77
CA LEU A 223 19.29 2.31 0.10
C LEU A 223 20.06 3.33 -0.76
N TRP A 224 19.63 4.59 -0.78
CA TRP A 224 20.19 5.67 -1.60
C TRP A 224 20.22 5.32 -3.09
N LEU A 225 19.14 4.67 -3.57
CA LEU A 225 19.00 4.28 -4.97
C LEU A 225 18.19 5.34 -5.72
N ASP A 226 18.72 5.78 -6.85
CA ASP A 226 17.97 6.58 -7.82
C ASP A 226 17.11 5.64 -8.68
N LEU A 227 15.88 5.38 -8.21
CA LEU A 227 14.97 4.38 -8.77
C LEU A 227 13.74 5.04 -9.40
N ASP A 228 13.56 4.83 -10.69
CA ASP A 228 12.38 5.24 -11.42
C ASP A 228 11.35 4.12 -11.55
N LEU A 229 10.07 4.46 -11.34
CA LEU A 229 8.92 3.62 -11.65
C LEU A 229 8.26 4.11 -12.94
N ILE A 230 8.62 3.52 -14.05
CA ILE A 230 8.20 3.95 -15.39
C ILE A 230 7.47 2.87 -16.17
N ARG A 231 6.64 3.27 -17.12
CA ARG A 231 6.03 2.35 -18.09
C ARG A 231 6.88 2.33 -19.35
N LEU A 232 7.51 1.19 -19.61
CA LEU A 232 8.26 0.96 -20.83
C LEU A 232 7.35 0.38 -21.93
N GLU A 233 7.67 0.67 -23.18
CA GLU A 233 6.99 0.12 -24.35
C GLU A 233 7.54 -1.26 -24.72
N ASN A 234 6.74 -2.05 -25.46
CA ASN A 234 7.14 -3.32 -26.06
C ASN A 234 7.68 -4.39 -25.09
N ILE A 235 7.22 -4.40 -23.85
CA ILE A 235 7.62 -5.42 -22.87
C ILE A 235 6.92 -6.74 -23.17
N SER A 236 7.72 -7.79 -23.43
CA SER A 236 7.22 -9.12 -23.69
C SER A 236 6.59 -9.77 -22.45
N GLN A 237 5.40 -10.33 -22.61
CA GLN A 237 4.68 -11.05 -21.54
C GLN A 237 4.96 -12.57 -21.54
N LYS A 238 5.87 -13.06 -22.39
CA LYS A 238 6.15 -14.52 -22.57
C LYS A 238 6.58 -15.24 -21.28
N ASN A 239 7.14 -14.51 -20.30
CA ASN A 239 7.66 -15.12 -19.08
C ASN A 239 6.58 -15.44 -18.03
N PHE A 240 5.39 -14.85 -18.14
CA PHE A 240 4.30 -15.05 -17.19
C PHE A 240 2.98 -15.23 -17.94
N ALA A 241 2.52 -16.46 -18.04
CA ALA A 241 1.21 -16.76 -18.62
C ALA A 241 0.09 -16.06 -17.83
N ASN A 242 -0.91 -15.56 -18.53
CA ASN A 242 -2.08 -14.87 -17.95
C ASN A 242 -1.72 -13.68 -17.05
N SER A 243 -0.68 -12.93 -17.40
CA SER A 243 -0.27 -11.72 -16.67
C SER A 243 -0.32 -10.49 -17.57
N GLU A 244 -0.34 -9.32 -16.94
CA GLU A 244 -0.32 -8.02 -17.60
C GLU A 244 0.85 -7.21 -17.08
N TYR A 245 1.61 -6.59 -17.99
CA TYR A 245 2.69 -5.69 -17.61
C TYR A 245 2.15 -4.42 -16.96
N MET A 246 2.70 -4.05 -15.80
CA MET A 246 2.30 -2.88 -15.03
C MET A 246 3.29 -1.72 -15.21
N LEU A 247 4.46 -1.83 -14.59
CA LEU A 247 5.54 -0.84 -14.63
C LEU A 247 6.89 -1.56 -14.55
N SER A 248 7.96 -0.81 -14.77
CA SER A 248 9.33 -1.24 -14.48
C SER A 248 9.95 -0.34 -13.43
N ALA A 249 10.64 -0.96 -12.48
CA ALA A 249 11.59 -0.28 -11.62
C ALA A 249 12.96 -0.29 -12.32
N VAL A 250 13.49 0.88 -12.61
CA VAL A 250 14.75 1.08 -13.33
C VAL A 250 15.69 1.89 -12.46
N LEU A 251 16.91 1.39 -12.27
CA LEU A 251 17.97 2.12 -11.58
C LEU A 251 18.64 3.05 -12.59
N ASN A 252 18.69 4.33 -12.24
CA ASN A 252 19.48 5.32 -12.95
C ASN A 252 20.96 5.16 -12.57
N SER A 253 21.83 5.18 -13.55
CA SER A 253 23.28 5.01 -13.39
C SER A 253 23.97 6.35 -13.12
#